data_ab23aad0c35bdd12434a13e3ae364c97
#
_entry.id   ab23aad0c35bdd12434a13e3ae364c97
#
_cell.length_a   1.000
_cell.length_b   1.000
_cell.length_c   1.000
_cell.angle_alpha   90.00
_cell.angle_beta   90.00
_cell.angle_gamma   90.00
#
_symmetry.space_group_name_H-M   'P 1'
#
loop_
_entity.id
_entity.type
_entity.pdbx_description
1 polymer ?
#
loop_
_entity_poly.entity_id
_entity_poly.type
_entity_poly.pdbx_seq_one_letter_code
_entity_poly.pdbx_strand_id
1 'polypeptide(L)'
;TEDALFTLDGETHQLMEPLEDKGQFVQVKTFMNEMQGMRLKDILEEYSYLSHNFEYEFLDPQKNALEVKQYGIRELGTSVIEVTGDGQVRTERIVEQTEEALSNAIRKALTAKDQKIYFTGGHGEGDLNQVDGDGFSILKGRLREMNIEVIDGLTVQDGVPEDAGILAVLSPQARFSPVEVEA
;
A
#
# COMPACT_ATOMS: atom_id res chain seq x y z
N THR A 1 20.03 -17.26 33.51
CA THR A 1 20.03 -16.35 32.32
C THR A 1 19.26 -17.09 31.25
N GLU A 2 17.96 -16.91 31.24
CA GLU A 2 17.09 -17.38 30.18
C GLU A 2 17.15 -16.29 29.09
N ASP A 3 17.88 -16.60 28.04
CA ASP A 3 17.66 -15.98 26.73
C ASP A 3 16.27 -16.44 26.32
N ALA A 4 15.27 -15.61 26.59
CA ALA A 4 13.96 -15.80 25.98
C ALA A 4 14.15 -15.54 24.48
N LEU A 5 14.46 -16.59 23.74
CA LEU A 5 14.32 -16.64 22.29
C LEU A 5 12.86 -16.26 22.02
N PHE A 6 12.68 -15.11 21.45
CA PHE A 6 11.38 -14.66 20.98
C PHE A 6 11.02 -15.59 19.82
N THR A 7 10.18 -16.58 20.07
CA THR A 7 9.76 -17.51 19.03
C THR A 7 8.56 -16.89 18.35
N LEU A 8 8.72 -16.56 17.07
CA LEU A 8 7.62 -16.04 16.24
C LEU A 8 6.47 -17.05 16.16
N ASP A 9 5.26 -16.53 16.03
CA ASP A 9 4.05 -17.31 15.83
C ASP A 9 4.13 -18.15 14.54
N GLY A 10 3.51 -19.32 14.53
CA GLY A 10 3.42 -20.18 13.35
C GLY A 10 2.75 -19.51 12.16
N GLU A 11 1.85 -18.54 12.37
CA GLU A 11 1.25 -17.74 11.31
C GLU A 11 2.26 -16.81 10.64
N THR A 12 3.22 -16.26 11.40
CA THR A 12 4.30 -15.42 10.89
C THR A 12 5.22 -16.22 9.95
N HIS A 13 5.56 -17.47 10.32
CA HIS A 13 6.32 -18.36 9.44
C HIS A 13 5.61 -18.57 8.09
N GLN A 14 4.32 -18.92 8.11
CA GLN A 14 3.52 -19.13 6.91
C GLN A 14 3.39 -17.87 6.05
N LEU A 15 3.50 -16.69 6.65
CA LEU A 15 3.46 -15.41 5.96
C LEU A 15 4.78 -15.11 5.22
N MET A 16 5.92 -15.47 5.82
CA MET A 16 7.25 -15.10 5.34
C MET A 16 7.84 -16.09 4.33
N GLU A 17 7.59 -17.40 4.52
CA GLU A 17 8.12 -18.46 3.66
C GLU A 17 7.85 -18.26 2.14
N PRO A 18 6.63 -17.87 1.71
CA PRO A 18 6.33 -17.76 0.28
C PRO A 18 6.85 -16.49 -0.41
N LEU A 19 7.50 -15.57 0.29
CA LEU A 19 7.95 -14.29 -0.28
C LEU A 19 8.91 -14.48 -1.45
N GLU A 20 9.89 -15.36 -1.30
CA GLU A 20 10.90 -15.63 -2.33
C GLU A 20 10.26 -16.27 -3.56
N ASP A 21 9.44 -17.29 -3.36
CA ASP A 21 8.76 -18.02 -4.44
C ASP A 21 7.84 -17.14 -5.27
N LYS A 22 7.23 -16.13 -4.62
CA LYS A 22 6.33 -15.16 -5.25
C LYS A 22 7.05 -13.92 -5.79
N GLY A 23 8.37 -13.82 -5.62
CA GLY A 23 9.13 -12.63 -6.00
C GLY A 23 8.67 -11.37 -5.26
N GLN A 24 8.14 -11.52 -4.04
CA GLN A 24 7.72 -10.42 -3.19
C GLN A 24 8.85 -10.03 -2.24
N PHE A 25 9.00 -8.74 -1.99
CA PHE A 25 10.02 -8.19 -1.10
C PHE A 25 9.37 -7.28 -0.07
N VAL A 26 9.73 -7.45 1.19
CA VAL A 26 9.21 -6.65 2.32
C VAL A 26 10.33 -5.80 2.89
N GLN A 27 10.11 -4.50 2.97
CA GLN A 27 11.00 -3.55 3.64
C GLN A 27 10.26 -2.85 4.78
N VAL A 28 10.85 -2.87 5.98
CA VAL A 28 10.31 -2.19 7.15
C VAL A 28 11.22 -1.03 7.54
N LYS A 29 10.69 0.19 7.52
CA LYS A 29 11.37 1.40 7.96
C LYS A 29 10.76 1.91 9.25
N THR A 30 11.49 1.82 10.35
CA THR A 30 11.01 2.25 11.66
C THR A 30 11.59 3.61 12.03
N PHE A 31 10.72 4.61 12.19
CA PHE A 31 11.10 5.98 12.50
C PHE A 31 11.26 6.20 13.99
N MET A 32 12.36 5.68 14.51
CA MET A 32 12.79 5.85 15.92
C MET A 32 14.26 5.56 16.09
N ASN A 33 14.81 5.94 17.23
CA ASN A 33 16.16 5.56 17.58
C ASN A 33 16.21 4.05 17.89
N GLU A 34 17.21 3.34 17.35
CA GLU A 34 17.37 1.89 17.52
C GLU A 34 17.41 1.45 18.98
N MET A 35 18.06 2.24 19.86
CA MET A 35 18.10 1.91 21.29
C MET A 35 16.71 1.95 21.97
N GLN A 36 15.80 2.77 21.47
CA GLN A 36 14.42 2.83 21.97
C GLN A 36 13.58 1.67 21.41
N GLY A 37 13.95 1.16 20.25
CA GLY A 37 13.26 0.09 19.53
C GLY A 37 13.85 -1.30 19.73
N MET A 38 14.66 -1.56 20.78
CA MET A 38 15.33 -2.86 20.94
C MET A 38 14.40 -4.05 20.86
N ARG A 39 13.22 -3.98 21.49
CA ARG A 39 12.23 -5.06 21.45
C ARG A 39 11.70 -5.30 20.02
N LEU A 40 11.44 -4.23 19.27
CA LEU A 40 11.01 -4.35 17.88
C LEU A 40 12.16 -4.87 17.01
N LYS A 41 13.39 -4.48 17.32
CA LYS A 41 14.57 -4.98 16.62
C LYS A 41 14.69 -6.50 16.73
N ASP A 42 14.53 -7.06 17.94
CA ASP A 42 14.56 -8.51 18.16
C ASP A 42 13.51 -9.22 17.28
N ILE A 43 12.29 -8.65 17.20
CA ILE A 43 11.24 -9.17 16.31
C ILE A 43 11.66 -9.09 14.84
N LEU A 44 12.16 -7.95 14.38
CA LEU A 44 12.54 -7.73 12.99
C LEU A 44 13.75 -8.61 12.58
N GLU A 45 14.67 -8.87 13.50
CA GLU A 45 15.78 -9.82 13.29
C GLU A 45 15.24 -11.23 13.01
N GLU A 46 14.29 -11.72 13.80
CA GLU A 46 13.65 -13.02 13.57
C GLU A 46 12.98 -13.10 12.19
N TYR A 47 12.28 -12.03 11.74
CA TYR A 47 11.71 -11.97 10.40
C TYR A 47 12.78 -12.06 9.31
N SER A 48 13.93 -11.40 9.51
CA SER A 48 15.04 -11.44 8.54
C SER A 48 15.70 -12.82 8.46
N TYR A 49 15.61 -13.66 9.49
CA TYR A 49 16.04 -15.04 9.45
C TYR A 49 15.08 -15.96 8.69
N LEU A 50 13.78 -15.60 8.62
CA LEU A 50 12.77 -16.41 7.93
C LEU A 50 12.79 -16.23 6.42
N SER A 51 13.19 -15.05 5.91
CA SER A 51 13.24 -14.80 4.47
C SER A 51 14.34 -13.80 4.10
N HIS A 52 15.07 -14.10 3.04
CA HIS A 52 16.04 -13.17 2.45
C HIS A 52 15.36 -12.01 1.72
N ASN A 53 14.04 -12.13 1.46
CA ASN A 53 13.23 -11.07 0.87
C ASN A 53 12.59 -10.16 1.94
N PHE A 54 13.19 -10.09 3.11
CA PHE A 54 12.80 -9.17 4.17
C PHE A 54 14.00 -8.35 4.63
N GLU A 55 13.83 -7.03 4.66
CA GLU A 55 14.81 -6.09 5.18
C GLU A 55 14.15 -5.11 6.14
N TYR A 56 14.93 -4.60 7.09
CA TYR A 56 14.48 -3.56 8.00
C TYR A 56 15.57 -2.54 8.29
N GLU A 57 15.15 -1.32 8.63
CA GLU A 57 16.05 -0.25 9.07
C GLU A 57 15.40 0.64 10.13
N PHE A 58 16.23 1.15 11.02
CA PHE A 58 15.85 2.18 11.99
C PHE A 58 16.33 3.54 11.50
N LEU A 59 15.39 4.47 11.35
CA LEU A 59 15.63 5.83 10.90
C LEU A 59 15.39 6.78 12.07
N ASP A 60 16.48 7.29 12.66
CA ASP A 60 16.40 8.32 13.70
C ASP A 60 15.75 9.58 13.09
N PRO A 61 14.57 10.01 13.53
CA PRO A 61 13.86 11.15 12.94
C PRO A 61 14.63 12.47 13.00
N GLN A 62 15.54 12.61 13.95
CA GLN A 62 16.37 13.82 14.08
C GLN A 62 17.47 13.89 13.02
N LYS A 63 17.90 12.74 12.52
CA LYS A 63 18.96 12.62 11.52
C LYS A 63 18.41 12.44 10.10
N ASN A 64 17.18 11.93 9.96
CA ASN A 64 16.55 11.55 8.68
C ASN A 64 15.30 12.42 8.40
N ALA A 65 15.46 13.75 8.49
CA ALA A 65 14.34 14.67 8.32
C ALA A 65 13.71 14.66 6.91
N LEU A 66 14.46 14.28 5.89
CA LEU A 66 13.96 14.15 4.52
C LEU A 66 13.00 12.95 4.41
N GLU A 67 13.39 11.81 4.95
CA GLU A 67 12.60 10.58 4.98
C GLU A 67 11.33 10.78 5.82
N VAL A 68 11.45 11.43 6.99
CA VAL A 68 10.30 11.80 7.82
C VAL A 68 9.26 12.59 7.01
N LYS A 69 9.72 13.57 6.21
CA LYS A 69 8.84 14.36 5.36
C LYS A 69 8.29 13.56 4.18
N GLN A 70 9.13 12.77 3.52
CA GLN A 70 8.75 11.94 2.38
C GLN A 70 7.68 10.93 2.76
N TYR A 71 7.86 10.24 3.89
CA TYR A 71 6.91 9.27 4.41
C TYR A 71 5.75 9.89 5.19
N GLY A 72 5.75 11.21 5.37
CA GLY A 72 4.69 11.93 6.09
C GLY A 72 4.53 11.49 7.55
N ILE A 73 5.65 11.16 8.22
CA ILE A 73 5.67 10.67 9.60
C ILE A 73 5.24 11.78 10.55
N ARG A 74 4.20 11.53 11.33
CA ARG A 74 3.64 12.47 12.31
C ARG A 74 3.84 12.03 13.74
N GLU A 75 4.09 10.75 13.96
CA GLU A 75 4.21 10.13 15.27
C GLU A 75 5.52 9.35 15.35
N LEU A 76 6.26 9.55 16.45
CA LEU A 76 7.50 8.81 16.69
C LEU A 76 7.18 7.32 16.94
N GLY A 77 8.06 6.45 16.45
CA GLY A 77 7.85 5.01 16.54
C GLY A 77 6.97 4.44 15.43
N THR A 78 6.54 5.26 14.47
CA THR A 78 5.85 4.75 13.27
C THR A 78 6.79 3.85 12.49
N SER A 79 6.32 2.64 12.17
CA SER A 79 6.95 1.76 11.19
C SER A 79 6.16 1.82 9.89
N VAL A 80 6.88 2.00 8.79
CA VAL A 80 6.36 1.94 7.42
C VAL A 80 6.77 0.61 6.84
N ILE A 81 5.81 -0.18 6.41
CA ILE A 81 5.98 -1.48 5.78
C ILE A 81 5.73 -1.31 4.30
N GLU A 82 6.75 -1.53 3.47
CA GLU A 82 6.66 -1.51 2.02
C GLU A 82 6.78 -2.94 1.50
N VAL A 83 5.79 -3.37 0.73
CA VAL A 83 5.80 -4.67 0.05
C VAL A 83 5.87 -4.42 -1.44
N THR A 84 6.97 -4.88 -2.05
CA THR A 84 7.17 -4.83 -3.49
C THR A 84 6.85 -6.20 -4.09
N GLY A 85 6.01 -6.23 -5.11
CA GLY A 85 5.66 -7.43 -5.86
C GLY A 85 4.85 -7.06 -7.10
N ASP A 86 4.92 -7.88 -8.15
CA ASP A 86 4.18 -7.66 -9.41
C ASP A 86 4.39 -6.27 -10.05
N GLY A 87 5.58 -5.68 -9.82
CA GLY A 87 5.92 -4.34 -10.31
C GLY A 87 5.26 -3.18 -9.52
N GLN A 88 4.64 -3.46 -8.39
CA GLN A 88 3.98 -2.49 -7.54
C GLN A 88 4.58 -2.45 -6.14
N VAL A 89 4.44 -1.30 -5.47
CA VAL A 89 4.80 -1.12 -4.06
C VAL A 89 3.54 -0.79 -3.27
N ARG A 90 3.26 -1.61 -2.27
CA ARG A 90 2.14 -1.41 -1.34
C ARG A 90 2.69 -1.00 0.01
N THR A 91 2.06 -0.02 0.64
CA THR A 91 2.58 0.59 1.86
C THR A 91 1.53 0.53 2.98
N GLU A 92 1.92 0.01 4.12
CA GLU A 92 1.14 0.04 5.36
C GLU A 92 1.93 0.77 6.45
N ARG A 93 1.23 1.27 7.48
CA ARG A 93 1.84 1.98 8.60
C ARG A 93 1.28 1.45 9.91
N ILE A 94 2.17 1.26 10.87
CA ILE A 94 1.81 0.89 12.24
C ILE A 94 2.56 1.78 13.23
N VAL A 95 1.98 1.96 14.39
CA VAL A 95 2.61 2.63 15.54
C VAL A 95 2.88 1.61 16.66
N GLU A 96 2.05 0.57 16.73
CA GLU A 96 2.26 -0.52 17.67
C GLU A 96 3.46 -1.37 17.29
N GLN A 97 4.37 -1.57 18.27
CA GLN A 97 5.62 -2.30 18.08
C GLN A 97 5.46 -3.75 18.59
N THR A 98 4.50 -4.47 18.00
CA THR A 98 4.21 -5.86 18.32
C THR A 98 4.33 -6.74 17.09
N GLU A 99 4.63 -8.02 17.30
CA GLU A 99 4.65 -9.01 16.23
C GLU A 99 3.30 -9.07 15.51
N GLU A 100 2.20 -9.09 16.27
CA GLU A 100 0.84 -9.14 15.71
C GLU A 100 0.56 -7.95 14.77
N ALA A 101 0.87 -6.72 15.20
CA ALA A 101 0.67 -5.53 14.37
C ALA A 101 1.52 -5.59 13.09
N LEU A 102 2.77 -6.03 13.21
CA LEU A 102 3.69 -6.18 12.09
C LEU A 102 3.21 -7.24 11.09
N SER A 103 2.88 -8.45 11.57
CA SER A 103 2.36 -9.55 10.73
C SER A 103 1.06 -9.15 10.02
N ASN A 104 0.14 -8.47 10.72
CA ASN A 104 -1.11 -8.01 10.14
C ASN A 104 -0.88 -6.96 9.05
N ALA A 105 0.05 -6.02 9.25
CA ALA A 105 0.38 -5.02 8.24
C ALA A 105 1.04 -5.64 7.01
N ILE A 106 2.00 -6.58 7.21
CA ILE A 106 2.61 -7.33 6.10
C ILE A 106 1.55 -8.12 5.35
N ARG A 107 0.70 -8.89 6.06
CA ARG A 107 -0.38 -9.67 5.46
C ARG A 107 -1.32 -8.78 4.63
N LYS A 108 -1.72 -7.64 5.18
CA LYS A 108 -2.59 -6.68 4.50
C LYS A 108 -1.94 -6.17 3.22
N ALA A 109 -0.66 -5.78 3.25
CA ALA A 109 0.07 -5.33 2.08
C ALA A 109 0.27 -6.44 1.03
N LEU A 110 0.52 -7.69 1.46
CA LEU A 110 0.67 -8.84 0.57
C LEU A 110 -0.63 -9.27 -0.09
N THR A 111 -1.77 -9.12 0.60
CA THR A 111 -3.09 -9.54 0.12
C THR A 111 -3.91 -8.42 -0.48
N ALA A 112 -3.43 -7.18 -0.39
CA ALA A 112 -4.08 -6.05 -1.02
C ALA A 112 -4.17 -6.32 -2.53
N LYS A 113 -5.39 -6.47 -3.03
CA LYS A 113 -5.64 -6.46 -4.46
C LYS A 113 -5.35 -5.04 -4.94
N ASP A 114 -4.74 -4.95 -6.10
CA ASP A 114 -4.58 -3.66 -6.78
C ASP A 114 -5.97 -3.06 -6.94
N GLN A 115 -6.22 -1.99 -6.20
CA GLN A 115 -7.51 -1.31 -6.34
C GLN A 115 -7.46 -0.53 -7.63
N LYS A 116 -8.28 -0.97 -8.61
CA LYS A 116 -8.44 -0.29 -9.87
C LYS A 116 -9.71 0.54 -9.83
N ILE A 117 -9.58 1.81 -10.17
CA ILE A 117 -10.73 2.68 -10.43
C ILE A 117 -10.82 2.91 -11.92
N TYR A 118 -11.94 2.52 -12.48
CA TYR A 118 -12.32 2.83 -13.86
C TYR A 118 -13.20 4.06 -13.88
N PHE A 119 -12.79 5.05 -14.67
CA PHE A 119 -13.58 6.23 -14.93
C PHE A 119 -14.28 6.08 -16.28
N THR A 120 -15.59 6.35 -16.30
CA THR A 120 -16.36 6.29 -17.54
C THR A 120 -15.95 7.41 -18.49
N GLY A 121 -16.15 7.17 -19.78
CA GLY A 121 -15.93 8.12 -20.85
C GLY A 121 -16.99 7.98 -21.96
N GLY A 122 -17.14 9.04 -22.77
CA GLY A 122 -18.08 9.07 -23.87
C GLY A 122 -19.34 9.89 -23.64
N HIS A 123 -19.57 10.36 -22.41
CA HIS A 123 -20.75 11.18 -22.05
C HIS A 123 -20.39 12.62 -21.65
N GLY A 124 -19.18 13.08 -22.04
CA GLY A 124 -18.69 14.41 -21.70
C GLY A 124 -18.28 14.55 -20.25
N GLU A 125 -17.76 13.48 -19.66
CA GLU A 125 -17.24 13.46 -18.31
C GLU A 125 -16.07 14.41 -18.12
N GLY A 126 -15.78 14.75 -16.88
CA GLY A 126 -14.64 15.60 -16.51
C GLY A 126 -13.29 14.96 -16.81
N ASP A 127 -12.36 15.75 -17.34
CA ASP A 127 -11.04 15.28 -17.75
C ASP A 127 -10.10 15.07 -16.56
N LEU A 128 -9.62 13.85 -16.39
CA LEU A 128 -8.65 13.46 -15.35
C LEU A 128 -7.22 14.00 -15.61
N ASN A 129 -6.95 14.59 -16.74
CA ASN A 129 -5.64 15.13 -17.09
C ASN A 129 -5.63 16.67 -17.08
N GLN A 130 -6.79 17.30 -17.05
CA GLN A 130 -6.92 18.75 -17.03
C GLN A 130 -6.59 19.31 -15.65
N VAL A 131 -5.72 20.33 -15.61
CA VAL A 131 -5.22 20.96 -14.37
C VAL A 131 -6.10 22.12 -13.93
N ASP A 132 -6.76 22.81 -14.88
CA ASP A 132 -7.49 24.05 -14.65
C ASP A 132 -9.01 23.83 -14.63
N GLY A 133 -9.72 24.71 -13.93
CA GLY A 133 -11.18 24.76 -13.90
C GLY A 133 -11.83 23.51 -13.33
N ASP A 134 -12.64 22.83 -14.15
CA ASP A 134 -13.38 21.63 -13.78
C ASP A 134 -12.58 20.33 -13.97
N GLY A 135 -11.25 20.43 -14.11
CA GLY A 135 -10.37 19.28 -14.28
C GLY A 135 -10.15 18.47 -12.99
N PHE A 136 -9.94 17.17 -13.15
CA PHE A 136 -9.77 16.23 -12.04
C PHE A 136 -8.35 15.69 -11.90
N SER A 137 -7.32 16.42 -12.41
CA SER A 137 -5.92 15.99 -12.32
C SER A 137 -5.40 15.84 -10.88
N ILE A 138 -5.90 16.67 -9.96
CA ILE A 138 -5.58 16.58 -8.52
C ILE A 138 -6.16 15.26 -7.94
N LEU A 139 -7.39 14.90 -8.30
CA LEU A 139 -7.99 13.63 -7.87
C LEU A 139 -7.16 12.46 -8.37
N LYS A 140 -6.80 12.45 -9.67
CA LYS A 140 -5.95 11.41 -10.26
C LYS A 140 -4.61 11.29 -9.55
N GLY A 141 -3.97 12.42 -9.21
CA GLY A 141 -2.73 12.45 -8.44
C GLY A 141 -2.90 11.82 -7.05
N ARG A 142 -3.96 12.19 -6.34
CA ARG A 142 -4.25 11.64 -4.99
C ARG A 142 -4.52 10.15 -5.01
N LEU A 143 -5.26 9.65 -5.99
CA LEU A 143 -5.54 8.22 -6.13
C LEU A 143 -4.24 7.43 -6.36
N ARG A 144 -3.33 7.96 -7.20
CA ARG A 144 -2.02 7.35 -7.43
C ARG A 144 -1.12 7.38 -6.19
N GLU A 145 -1.14 8.47 -5.41
CA GLU A 145 -0.44 8.55 -4.11
C GLU A 145 -0.96 7.50 -3.10
N MET A 146 -2.21 7.04 -3.29
CA MET A 146 -2.83 5.98 -2.48
C MET A 146 -2.62 4.58 -3.07
N ASN A 147 -1.74 4.42 -4.08
CA ASN A 147 -1.49 3.18 -4.81
C ASN A 147 -2.76 2.60 -5.48
N ILE A 148 -3.63 3.48 -5.97
CA ILE A 148 -4.82 3.09 -6.72
C ILE A 148 -4.53 3.28 -8.21
N GLU A 149 -4.68 2.21 -8.98
CA GLU A 149 -4.56 2.28 -10.44
C GLU A 149 -5.76 3.01 -11.03
N VAL A 150 -5.51 4.06 -11.81
CA VAL A 150 -6.55 4.89 -12.42
C VAL A 150 -6.60 4.60 -13.91
N ILE A 151 -7.73 4.06 -14.37
CA ILE A 151 -8.03 3.76 -15.77
C ILE A 151 -9.12 4.71 -16.23
N ASP A 152 -8.82 5.45 -17.30
CA ASP A 152 -9.67 6.52 -17.82
C ASP A 152 -10.34 6.11 -19.12
N GLY A 153 -11.54 6.62 -19.39
CA GLY A 153 -12.21 6.48 -20.67
C GLY A 153 -12.90 5.13 -20.89
N LEU A 154 -13.33 4.45 -19.82
CA LEU A 154 -14.09 3.21 -19.96
C LEU A 154 -15.43 3.45 -20.67
N THR A 155 -15.65 2.76 -21.79
CA THR A 155 -16.96 2.69 -22.47
C THR A 155 -17.79 1.58 -21.85
N VAL A 156 -18.84 1.94 -21.12
CA VAL A 156 -19.63 0.98 -20.31
C VAL A 156 -20.44 -0.01 -21.20
N GLN A 157 -20.65 0.30 -22.47
CA GLN A 157 -21.36 -0.60 -23.41
C GLN A 157 -20.73 -2.01 -23.54
N ASP A 158 -19.42 -2.11 -23.30
CA ASP A 158 -18.69 -3.37 -23.34
C ASP A 158 -18.68 -4.12 -21.98
N GLY A 159 -19.41 -3.59 -21.01
CA GLY A 159 -19.44 -4.09 -19.63
C GLY A 159 -18.36 -3.48 -18.73
N VAL A 160 -18.49 -3.71 -17.44
CA VAL A 160 -17.49 -3.31 -16.43
C VAL A 160 -16.46 -4.42 -16.30
N PRO A 161 -15.14 -4.15 -16.42
CA PRO A 161 -14.11 -5.17 -16.28
C PRO A 161 -14.19 -5.88 -14.92
N GLU A 162 -13.95 -7.20 -14.90
CA GLU A 162 -14.02 -8.02 -13.67
C GLU A 162 -12.98 -7.60 -12.61
N ASP A 163 -11.90 -6.95 -13.03
CA ASP A 163 -10.86 -6.42 -12.14
C ASP A 163 -11.14 -5.00 -11.63
N ALA A 164 -12.29 -4.43 -12.00
CA ALA A 164 -12.72 -3.13 -11.49
C ALA A 164 -13.10 -3.22 -10.00
N GLY A 165 -12.32 -2.57 -9.15
CA GLY A 165 -12.69 -2.39 -7.74
C GLY A 165 -13.74 -1.30 -7.56
N ILE A 166 -13.67 -0.26 -8.39
CA ILE A 166 -14.58 0.89 -8.37
C ILE A 166 -14.84 1.34 -9.80
N LEU A 167 -16.12 1.60 -10.12
CA LEU A 167 -16.53 2.35 -11.30
C LEU A 167 -16.94 3.77 -10.89
N ALA A 168 -16.31 4.77 -11.50
CA ALA A 168 -16.56 6.17 -11.19
C ALA A 168 -17.06 6.94 -12.42
N VAL A 169 -18.07 7.75 -12.20
CA VAL A 169 -18.68 8.64 -13.20
C VAL A 169 -18.46 10.09 -12.77
N LEU A 170 -17.73 10.89 -13.56
CA LEU A 170 -17.38 12.27 -13.20
C LEU A 170 -18.18 13.28 -14.02
N SER A 171 -19.23 13.85 -13.44
CA SER A 171 -20.00 14.96 -14.02
C SER A 171 -20.39 14.74 -15.49
N PRO A 172 -21.09 13.66 -15.85
CA PRO A 172 -21.48 13.37 -17.22
C PRO A 172 -22.39 14.48 -17.76
N GLN A 173 -22.15 14.94 -18.99
CA GLN A 173 -22.95 15.97 -19.67
C GLN A 173 -24.08 15.35 -20.50
N ALA A 174 -24.01 14.09 -20.85
CA ALA A 174 -25.02 13.31 -21.53
C ALA A 174 -25.56 12.19 -20.67
N ARG A 175 -26.77 11.72 -20.96
CA ARG A 175 -27.40 10.59 -20.27
C ARG A 175 -26.84 9.27 -20.75
N PHE A 176 -26.67 8.33 -19.84
CA PHE A 176 -26.40 6.94 -20.16
C PHE A 176 -27.62 6.31 -20.83
N SER A 177 -27.41 5.48 -21.81
CA SER A 177 -28.44 4.67 -22.44
C SER A 177 -28.92 3.57 -21.49
N PRO A 178 -30.13 2.99 -21.71
CA PRO A 178 -30.59 1.87 -20.90
C PRO A 178 -29.61 0.68 -20.86
N VAL A 179 -28.93 0.41 -21.98
CA VAL A 179 -27.94 -0.68 -22.08
C VAL A 179 -26.71 -0.40 -21.21
N GLU A 180 -26.27 0.84 -21.14
CA GLU A 180 -25.14 1.25 -20.30
C GLU A 180 -25.46 1.28 -18.80
N VAL A 181 -26.74 1.44 -18.45
CA VAL A 181 -27.20 1.40 -17.06
C VAL A 181 -27.36 -0.04 -16.56
N GLU A 182 -27.60 -0.98 -17.47
CA GLU A 182 -27.80 -2.40 -17.15
C GLU A 182 -26.47 -3.21 -17.21
N ALA A 183 -25.40 -2.63 -17.74
CA ALA A 183 -24.09 -3.25 -17.86
C ALA A 183 -23.33 -3.23 -16.52
#